data_55f1b2a7b7483efd1afb911da96ea0fb
#
_entry.id   55f1b2a7b7483efd1afb911da96ea0fb
#
_cell.length_a   1.000
_cell.length_b   1.000
_cell.length_c   1.000
_cell.angle_alpha   90.00
_cell.angle_beta   90.00
_cell.angle_gamma   90.00
#
_symmetry.space_group_name_H-M   'P 1'
#
loop_
_entity.id
_entity.type
_entity.pdbx_description
1 polymer ?
#
loop_
_entity_poly.entity_id
_entity_poly.type
_entity_poly.pdbx_seq_one_letter_code
_entity_poly.pdbx_strand_id
1 'polypeptide(L)'
;LQGTSGQSIEKLATACAEWGFFSVANHGVDAQLITSMQAVSRDFFSLPLDIKQSVSRTMDSPFGYYDRELTKNLRDRKEIFDYAPDEATPWPPSPPGFQAILEDYALACHRLALQLVGIFCESLGAERETLECHFQRGHSSFLRLNHYPLADLLAGADAAPAGPHGISQHSDAGAITVLLQD
;
A
#
# COMPACT_ATOMS: atom_id res chain seq x y z
N LEU A 1 -13.17 -1.89 15.82
CA LEU A 1 -13.26 -3.36 15.72
C LEU A 1 -13.29 -4.08 17.07
N GLN A 2 -13.33 -3.36 18.21
CA GLN A 2 -13.63 -3.94 19.51
C GLN A 2 -15.11 -4.39 19.56
N GLY A 3 -15.37 -5.67 19.80
CA GLY A 3 -16.72 -6.23 19.87
C GLY A 3 -17.28 -6.74 18.53
N THR A 4 -16.44 -7.23 17.63
CA THR A 4 -16.87 -7.91 16.43
C THR A 4 -17.77 -9.09 16.81
N SER A 5 -19.05 -9.06 16.44
CA SER A 5 -20.00 -10.15 16.75
C SER A 5 -19.65 -11.40 15.95
N GLY A 6 -19.99 -12.60 16.42
CA GLY A 6 -19.81 -13.85 15.68
C GLY A 6 -20.39 -13.77 14.28
N GLN A 7 -21.54 -13.12 14.08
CA GLN A 7 -22.14 -12.89 12.76
C GLN A 7 -21.25 -12.01 11.83
N SER A 8 -20.48 -11.07 12.38
CA SER A 8 -19.55 -10.26 11.58
C SER A 8 -18.32 -11.06 11.16
N ILE A 9 -17.84 -11.97 12.01
CA ILE A 9 -16.74 -12.89 11.70
C ILE A 9 -17.15 -13.85 10.58
N GLU A 10 -18.34 -14.43 10.64
CA GLU A 10 -18.86 -15.32 9.58
C GLU A 10 -18.99 -14.59 8.24
N LYS A 11 -19.53 -13.37 8.22
CA LYS A 11 -19.62 -12.55 7.00
C LYS A 11 -18.26 -12.26 6.40
N LEU A 12 -17.28 -11.94 7.24
CA LEU A 12 -15.91 -11.69 6.80
C LEU A 12 -15.30 -12.97 6.22
N ALA A 13 -15.42 -14.11 6.91
CA ALA A 13 -14.94 -15.40 6.41
C ALA A 13 -15.54 -15.75 5.05
N THR A 14 -16.86 -15.56 4.88
CA THR A 14 -17.56 -15.79 3.61
C THR A 14 -17.02 -14.88 2.51
N ALA A 15 -16.89 -13.57 2.77
CA ALA A 15 -16.37 -12.62 1.79
C ALA A 15 -14.93 -12.96 1.36
N CYS A 16 -14.09 -13.39 2.29
CA CYS A 16 -12.73 -13.82 1.97
C CYS A 16 -12.69 -15.08 1.11
N ALA A 17 -13.55 -16.06 1.42
CA ALA A 17 -13.61 -17.32 0.66
C ALA A 17 -14.18 -17.16 -0.74
N GLU A 18 -15.19 -16.30 -0.91
CA GLU A 18 -15.91 -16.14 -2.18
C GLU A 18 -15.30 -15.07 -3.09
N TRP A 19 -14.87 -13.94 -2.50
CA TRP A 19 -14.45 -12.76 -3.26
C TRP A 19 -12.96 -12.45 -3.10
N GLY A 20 -12.34 -12.83 -1.98
CA GLY A 20 -10.97 -12.49 -1.65
C GLY A 20 -10.79 -11.04 -1.16
N PHE A 21 -11.83 -10.22 -1.12
CA PHE A 21 -11.79 -8.84 -0.61
C PHE A 21 -13.14 -8.40 -0.01
N PHE A 22 -13.08 -7.37 0.82
CA PHE A 22 -14.23 -6.75 1.47
C PHE A 22 -13.91 -5.31 1.86
N SER A 23 -14.94 -4.50 2.09
CA SER A 23 -14.77 -3.14 2.60
C SER A 23 -14.96 -3.08 4.10
N VAL A 24 -14.15 -2.27 4.78
CA VAL A 24 -14.23 -2.04 6.24
C VAL A 24 -14.72 -0.62 6.49
N ALA A 25 -15.82 -0.49 7.23
CA ALA A 25 -16.31 0.79 7.75
C ALA A 25 -15.96 0.93 9.23
N ASN A 26 -15.90 2.16 9.72
CA ASN A 26 -15.57 2.47 11.13
C ASN A 26 -14.26 1.81 11.59
N HIS A 27 -13.27 1.80 10.72
CA HIS A 27 -11.98 1.13 10.89
C HIS A 27 -11.04 1.81 11.89
N GLY A 28 -11.38 3.01 12.38
CA GLY A 28 -10.61 3.72 13.42
C GLY A 28 -9.39 4.49 12.91
N VAL A 29 -9.06 4.46 11.62
CA VAL A 29 -8.06 5.36 11.04
C VAL A 29 -8.66 6.76 10.98
N ASP A 30 -7.92 7.75 11.46
CA ASP A 30 -8.37 9.14 11.54
C ASP A 30 -8.69 9.71 10.14
N ALA A 31 -9.89 10.30 9.99
CA ALA A 31 -10.35 10.84 8.72
C ALA A 31 -9.49 12.02 8.23
N GLN A 32 -8.93 12.82 9.15
CA GLN A 32 -8.03 13.92 8.81
C GLN A 32 -6.69 13.37 8.31
N LEU A 33 -6.19 12.28 8.90
CA LEU A 33 -4.98 11.61 8.43
C LEU A 33 -5.17 11.04 7.01
N ILE A 34 -6.32 10.41 6.73
CA ILE A 34 -6.67 9.93 5.38
C ILE A 34 -6.68 11.09 4.39
N THR A 35 -7.34 12.20 4.73
CA THR A 35 -7.40 13.40 3.87
C THR A 35 -6.01 13.97 3.61
N SER A 36 -5.18 14.06 4.65
CA SER A 36 -3.80 14.53 4.54
C SER A 36 -2.95 13.60 3.67
N MET A 37 -3.10 12.29 3.84
CA MET A 37 -2.43 11.27 3.04
C MET A 37 -2.75 11.38 1.55
N GLN A 38 -4.04 11.51 1.20
CA GLN A 38 -4.47 11.72 -0.18
C GLN A 38 -3.94 13.04 -0.76
N ALA A 39 -3.93 14.12 0.04
CA ALA A 39 -3.42 15.42 -0.39
C ALA A 39 -1.91 15.35 -0.70
N VAL A 40 -1.08 14.87 0.24
CA VAL A 40 0.37 14.80 0.01
C VAL A 40 0.75 13.82 -1.09
N SER A 41 -0.04 12.75 -1.30
CA SER A 41 0.15 11.83 -2.41
C SER A 41 -0.07 12.52 -3.76
N ARG A 42 -1.17 13.25 -3.93
CA ARG A 42 -1.43 14.05 -5.14
C ARG A 42 -0.35 15.09 -5.37
N ASP A 43 0.04 15.80 -4.33
CA ASP A 43 1.07 16.83 -4.40
C ASP A 43 2.42 16.22 -4.84
N PHE A 44 2.82 15.08 -4.27
CA PHE A 44 4.05 14.37 -4.64
C PHE A 44 4.04 13.94 -6.11
N PHE A 45 2.98 13.26 -6.57
CA PHE A 45 2.93 12.80 -7.96
C PHE A 45 2.77 13.93 -8.98
N SER A 46 2.36 15.11 -8.54
CA SER A 46 2.31 16.34 -9.37
C SER A 46 3.67 17.04 -9.49
N LEU A 47 4.69 16.63 -8.73
CA LEU A 47 6.04 17.22 -8.83
C LEU A 47 6.67 16.95 -10.21
N PRO A 48 7.60 17.80 -10.66
CA PRO A 48 8.41 17.55 -11.83
C PRO A 48 9.11 16.18 -11.74
N LEU A 49 9.26 15.53 -12.90
CA LEU A 49 9.78 14.16 -12.98
C LEU A 49 11.20 14.04 -12.39
N ASP A 50 12.06 15.02 -12.63
CA ASP A 50 13.42 15.08 -12.11
C ASP A 50 13.45 15.10 -10.56
N ILE A 51 12.50 15.80 -9.94
CA ILE A 51 12.37 15.81 -8.47
C ILE A 51 11.92 14.43 -7.96
N LYS A 52 10.93 13.80 -8.60
CA LYS A 52 10.50 12.44 -8.24
C LYS A 52 11.64 11.43 -8.44
N GLN A 53 12.37 11.52 -9.55
CA GLN A 53 13.50 10.64 -9.85
C GLN A 53 14.70 10.84 -8.92
N SER A 54 14.87 12.00 -8.30
CA SER A 54 15.93 12.23 -7.32
C SER A 54 15.80 11.35 -6.06
N VAL A 55 14.61 10.80 -5.82
CA VAL A 55 14.30 9.89 -4.72
C VAL A 55 13.93 8.48 -5.22
N SER A 56 14.45 8.10 -6.38
CA SER A 56 14.22 6.77 -6.94
C SER A 56 14.86 5.67 -6.10
N ARG A 57 14.21 4.51 -6.06
CA ARG A 57 14.79 3.31 -5.48
C ARG A 57 16.10 2.91 -6.20
N THR A 58 17.02 2.31 -5.45
CA THR A 58 18.31 1.84 -5.94
C THR A 58 18.52 0.38 -5.55
N MET A 59 19.63 -0.21 -5.96
CA MET A 59 20.00 -1.57 -5.50
C MET A 59 20.25 -1.64 -3.98
N ASP A 60 20.72 -0.53 -3.39
CA ASP A 60 21.02 -0.44 -1.95
C ASP A 60 19.81 0.04 -1.13
N SER A 61 18.81 0.65 -1.78
CA SER A 61 17.58 1.13 -1.15
C SER A 61 16.38 0.77 -2.04
N PRO A 62 15.69 -0.35 -1.76
CA PRO A 62 14.60 -0.86 -2.60
C PRO A 62 13.31 -0.06 -2.48
N PHE A 63 13.26 0.94 -1.61
CA PHE A 63 12.13 1.84 -1.40
C PHE A 63 12.35 3.20 -2.06
N GLY A 64 11.29 3.99 -2.18
CA GLY A 64 11.29 5.28 -2.88
C GLY A 64 10.48 5.25 -4.18
N TYR A 65 10.74 6.20 -5.06
CA TYR A 65 10.02 6.36 -6.33
C TYR A 65 10.44 5.33 -7.39
N TYR A 66 9.46 4.87 -8.18
CA TYR A 66 9.71 4.04 -9.36
C TYR A 66 8.58 4.14 -10.39
N ASP A 67 8.95 4.19 -11.69
CA ASP A 67 8.03 4.39 -12.81
C ASP A 67 8.15 3.31 -13.91
N ARG A 68 8.86 2.21 -13.66
CA ARG A 68 9.18 1.17 -14.64
C ARG A 68 8.83 -0.24 -14.17
N GLU A 69 7.80 -0.39 -13.34
CA GLU A 69 7.34 -1.72 -12.94
C GLU A 69 6.89 -2.55 -14.12
N LEU A 70 7.20 -3.84 -14.06
CA LEU A 70 6.85 -4.80 -15.10
C LEU A 70 5.91 -5.85 -14.54
N THR A 71 4.80 -6.07 -15.25
CA THR A 71 3.95 -7.24 -15.06
C THR A 71 3.95 -8.06 -16.33
N LYS A 72 4.37 -9.32 -16.27
CA LYS A 72 4.48 -10.23 -17.44
C LYS A 72 5.33 -9.63 -18.57
N ASN A 73 6.45 -8.98 -18.23
CA ASN A 73 7.39 -8.31 -19.14
C ASN A 73 6.81 -7.11 -19.92
N LEU A 74 5.64 -6.61 -19.56
CA LEU A 74 5.11 -5.35 -20.04
C LEU A 74 5.15 -4.33 -18.90
N ARG A 75 5.48 -3.08 -19.23
CA ARG A 75 5.51 -2.00 -18.25
C ARG A 75 4.09 -1.60 -17.86
N ASP A 76 3.85 -1.53 -16.56
CA ASP A 76 2.61 -0.98 -16.02
C ASP A 76 2.57 0.54 -16.24
N ARG A 77 1.39 1.06 -16.62
CA ARG A 77 1.18 2.50 -16.81
C ARG A 77 0.88 3.16 -15.47
N LYS A 78 1.89 3.15 -14.60
CA LYS A 78 1.81 3.76 -13.26
C LYS A 78 3.16 4.27 -12.81
N GLU A 79 3.13 5.11 -11.82
CA GLU A 79 4.28 5.45 -11.01
C GLU A 79 3.96 5.15 -9.54
N ILE A 80 4.97 4.80 -8.76
CA ILE A 80 4.81 4.40 -7.38
C ILE A 80 5.79 5.12 -6.48
N PHE A 81 5.46 5.18 -5.19
CA PHE A 81 6.41 5.48 -4.11
C PHE A 81 6.22 4.45 -2.99
N ASP A 82 7.29 3.74 -2.66
CA ASP A 82 7.31 2.72 -1.63
C ASP A 82 8.02 3.21 -0.38
N TYR A 83 7.45 2.91 0.78
CA TYR A 83 8.03 3.16 2.10
C TYR A 83 7.86 1.93 2.99
N ALA A 84 8.91 1.56 3.72
CA ALA A 84 8.83 0.56 4.78
C ALA A 84 9.43 1.09 6.08
N PRO A 85 8.80 0.82 7.24
CA PRO A 85 9.39 1.10 8.54
C PRO A 85 10.74 0.39 8.68
N ASP A 86 11.68 1.02 9.38
CA ASP A 86 13.03 0.50 9.67
C ASP A 86 13.94 0.32 8.43
N GLU A 87 13.50 0.74 7.24
CA GLU A 87 14.27 0.68 6.00
C GLU A 87 14.68 2.07 5.50
N ALA A 88 15.82 2.13 4.85
CA ALA A 88 16.29 3.39 4.26
C ALA A 88 15.39 3.79 3.08
N THR A 89 14.61 4.84 3.26
CA THR A 89 13.76 5.41 2.21
C THR A 89 14.30 6.79 1.83
N PRO A 90 14.58 7.06 0.55
CA PRO A 90 14.91 8.40 0.10
C PRO A 90 13.66 9.28 0.12
N TRP A 91 13.70 10.38 0.89
CA TRP A 91 12.56 11.27 1.03
C TRP A 91 12.68 12.52 0.15
N PRO A 92 11.61 12.92 -0.54
CA PRO A 92 11.63 14.15 -1.33
C PRO A 92 11.63 15.37 -0.42
N PRO A 93 12.25 16.50 -0.83
CA PRO A 93 12.21 17.73 -0.07
C PRO A 93 10.82 18.40 -0.03
N SER A 94 9.93 17.97 -0.90
CA SER A 94 8.55 18.47 -1.07
C SER A 94 7.63 17.31 -1.47
N PRO A 95 6.31 17.32 -1.11
CA PRO A 95 5.64 18.37 -0.34
C PRO A 95 6.03 18.35 1.16
N PRO A 96 5.84 19.46 1.88
CA PRO A 96 6.09 19.51 3.30
C PRO A 96 5.26 18.48 4.07
N GLY A 97 5.88 17.79 5.04
CA GLY A 97 5.23 16.80 5.87
C GLY A 97 5.00 15.45 5.19
N PHE A 98 5.44 15.25 3.95
CA PHE A 98 5.24 14.00 3.21
C PHE A 98 5.70 12.79 4.02
N GLN A 99 6.93 12.79 4.52
CA GLN A 99 7.47 11.70 5.35
C GLN A 99 6.60 11.43 6.59
N ALA A 100 6.38 12.44 7.42
CA ALA A 100 5.64 12.27 8.68
C ALA A 100 4.21 11.73 8.45
N ILE A 101 3.52 12.23 7.43
CA ILE A 101 2.16 11.77 7.10
C ILE A 101 2.18 10.32 6.62
N LEU A 102 3.16 9.91 5.79
CA LEU A 102 3.28 8.52 5.35
C LEU A 102 3.59 7.58 6.52
N GLU A 103 4.49 7.97 7.41
CA GLU A 103 4.84 7.20 8.61
C GLU A 103 3.63 7.00 9.53
N ASP A 104 2.89 8.09 9.84
CA ASP A 104 1.70 8.03 10.68
C ASP A 104 0.59 7.18 10.04
N TYR A 105 0.38 7.32 8.73
CA TYR A 105 -0.63 6.57 8.00
C TYR A 105 -0.25 5.07 7.91
N ALA A 106 1.01 4.75 7.62
CA ALA A 106 1.49 3.37 7.61
C ALA A 106 1.30 2.70 8.97
N LEU A 107 1.61 3.40 10.07
CA LEU A 107 1.38 2.89 11.42
C LEU A 107 -0.10 2.66 11.73
N ALA A 108 -0.99 3.57 11.29
CA ALA A 108 -2.44 3.42 11.47
C ALA A 108 -2.97 2.21 10.67
N CYS A 109 -2.53 2.04 9.43
CA CYS A 109 -2.90 0.89 8.58
C CYS A 109 -2.33 -0.43 9.13
N HIS A 110 -1.11 -0.43 9.64
CA HIS A 110 -0.52 -1.60 10.29
C HIS A 110 -1.36 -2.08 11.49
N ARG A 111 -1.79 -1.16 12.35
CA ARG A 111 -2.68 -1.50 13.48
C ARG A 111 -4.02 -2.08 13.01
N LEU A 112 -4.61 -1.52 11.96
CA LEU A 112 -5.83 -2.06 11.35
C LEU A 112 -5.60 -3.45 10.77
N ALA A 113 -4.48 -3.66 10.05
CA ALA A 113 -4.11 -4.95 9.47
C ALA A 113 -3.96 -6.03 10.55
N LEU A 114 -3.28 -5.75 11.67
CA LEU A 114 -3.16 -6.69 12.79
C LEU A 114 -4.51 -7.06 13.38
N GLN A 115 -5.43 -6.11 13.54
CA GLN A 115 -6.78 -6.40 14.01
C GLN A 115 -7.53 -7.33 13.05
N LEU A 116 -7.40 -7.12 11.75
CA LEU A 116 -8.02 -7.95 10.72
C LEU A 116 -7.39 -9.35 10.68
N VAL A 117 -6.08 -9.46 10.78
CA VAL A 117 -5.37 -10.76 10.88
C VAL A 117 -5.86 -11.56 12.09
N GLY A 118 -6.03 -10.90 13.24
CA GLY A 118 -6.61 -11.56 14.42
C GLY A 118 -8.03 -12.09 14.17
N ILE A 119 -8.89 -11.30 13.51
CA ILE A 119 -10.25 -11.75 13.15
C ILE A 119 -10.20 -12.92 12.15
N PHE A 120 -9.24 -12.95 11.23
CA PHE A 120 -9.04 -14.11 10.34
C PHE A 120 -8.65 -15.37 11.13
N CYS A 121 -7.74 -15.27 12.09
CA CYS A 121 -7.40 -16.40 12.96
C CYS A 121 -8.65 -16.96 13.64
N GLU A 122 -9.45 -16.09 14.27
CA GLU A 122 -10.71 -16.49 14.92
C GLU A 122 -11.68 -17.16 13.92
N SER A 123 -11.80 -16.63 12.70
CA SER A 123 -12.68 -17.19 11.68
C SER A 123 -12.28 -18.59 11.20
N LEU A 124 -11.01 -18.94 11.38
CA LEU A 124 -10.43 -20.24 11.06
C LEU A 124 -10.35 -21.17 12.29
N GLY A 125 -10.90 -20.75 13.42
CA GLY A 125 -10.88 -21.53 14.66
C GLY A 125 -9.52 -21.53 15.38
N ALA A 126 -8.65 -20.58 15.06
CA ALA A 126 -7.36 -20.38 15.72
C ALA A 126 -7.44 -19.25 16.77
N GLU A 127 -6.50 -19.22 17.71
CA GLU A 127 -6.37 -18.10 18.64
C GLU A 127 -6.04 -16.82 17.87
N ARG A 128 -6.59 -15.68 18.31
CA ARG A 128 -6.47 -14.37 17.67
C ARG A 128 -5.02 -13.95 17.43
N GLU A 129 -4.14 -14.28 18.36
CA GLU A 129 -2.73 -13.91 18.39
C GLU A 129 -1.83 -14.87 17.59
N THR A 130 -2.39 -15.93 17.00
CA THR A 130 -1.62 -17.00 16.32
C THR A 130 -0.61 -16.48 15.30
N LEU A 131 -1.01 -15.49 14.52
CA LEU A 131 -0.13 -14.90 13.49
C LEU A 131 0.55 -13.60 13.92
N GLU A 132 0.20 -13.02 15.05
CA GLU A 132 0.71 -11.71 15.49
C GLU A 132 2.23 -11.69 15.62
N CYS A 133 2.84 -12.78 16.09
CA CYS A 133 4.29 -12.88 16.25
C CYS A 133 5.07 -12.70 14.94
N HIS A 134 4.45 -12.99 13.79
CA HIS A 134 5.06 -12.82 12.47
C HIS A 134 5.03 -11.38 11.96
N PHE A 135 4.29 -10.49 12.63
CA PHE A 135 4.13 -9.08 12.25
C PHE A 135 4.71 -8.12 13.31
N GLN A 136 5.54 -8.63 14.22
CA GLN A 136 6.33 -7.83 15.15
C GLN A 136 7.57 -7.25 14.45
N ARG A 137 8.52 -6.68 15.21
CA ARG A 137 9.75 -6.08 14.64
C ARG A 137 10.43 -6.98 13.61
N GLY A 138 10.85 -6.38 12.50
CA GLY A 138 11.49 -7.10 11.40
C GLY A 138 10.52 -7.72 10.40
N HIS A 139 9.23 -7.36 10.44
CA HIS A 139 8.26 -7.76 9.41
C HIS A 139 8.52 -7.02 8.08
N SER A 140 8.07 -7.63 6.97
CA SER A 140 8.24 -7.10 5.62
C SER A 140 7.06 -6.25 5.12
N SER A 141 6.28 -5.65 6.04
CA SER A 141 5.16 -4.76 5.65
C SER A 141 5.68 -3.45 5.09
N PHE A 142 5.05 -2.95 4.05
CA PHE A 142 5.38 -1.67 3.44
C PHE A 142 4.12 -0.92 3.01
N LEU A 143 4.23 0.38 2.85
CA LEU A 143 3.21 1.25 2.27
C LEU A 143 3.59 1.55 0.83
N ARG A 144 2.65 1.35 -0.10
CA ARG A 144 2.80 1.70 -1.51
C ARG A 144 1.78 2.73 -1.92
N LEU A 145 2.25 3.85 -2.44
CA LEU A 145 1.43 4.80 -3.20
C LEU A 145 1.46 4.39 -4.67
N ASN A 146 0.29 4.32 -5.30
CA ASN A 146 0.17 4.11 -6.74
C ASN A 146 -0.51 5.33 -7.36
N HIS A 147 0.06 5.85 -8.43
CA HIS A 147 -0.55 6.84 -9.29
C HIS A 147 -0.69 6.30 -10.72
N TYR A 148 -1.88 6.40 -11.28
CA TYR A 148 -2.22 5.93 -12.63
C TYR A 148 -2.48 7.13 -13.53
N PRO A 149 -1.46 7.68 -14.20
CA PRO A 149 -1.61 8.84 -15.06
C PRO A 149 -2.44 8.51 -16.30
N LEU A 150 -3.21 9.48 -16.79
CA LEU A 150 -4.00 9.33 -18.03
C LEU A 150 -3.10 9.12 -19.26
N ALA A 151 -1.95 9.80 -19.31
CA ALA A 151 -0.96 9.64 -20.36
C ALA A 151 0.21 8.78 -19.89
N ASP A 152 0.81 8.02 -20.79
CA ASP A 152 2.04 7.28 -20.49
C ASP A 152 3.20 8.26 -20.28
N LEU A 153 3.70 8.35 -19.05
CA LEU A 153 4.79 9.25 -18.64
C LEU A 153 6.11 8.96 -19.38
N LEU A 154 6.31 7.72 -19.82
CA LEU A 154 7.51 7.26 -20.50
C LEU A 154 7.29 7.01 -22.01
N ALA A 155 6.22 7.58 -22.59
CA ALA A 155 5.99 7.48 -24.02
C ALA A 155 7.17 8.10 -24.80
N GLY A 156 7.82 7.29 -25.65
CA GLY A 156 8.99 7.70 -26.42
C GLY A 156 10.33 7.69 -25.67
N ALA A 157 10.35 7.34 -24.38
CA ALA A 157 11.57 7.10 -23.64
C ALA A 157 12.15 5.70 -23.94
N ASP A 158 13.43 5.51 -23.62
CA ASP A 158 14.08 4.18 -23.65
C ASP A 158 13.57 3.33 -22.46
N ALA A 159 12.39 2.77 -22.64
CA ALA A 159 11.68 1.97 -21.65
C ALA A 159 10.99 0.78 -22.32
N ALA A 160 10.71 -0.26 -21.54
CA ALA A 160 9.93 -1.40 -22.02
C ALA A 160 8.55 -0.96 -22.55
N PRO A 161 7.98 -1.66 -23.55
CA PRO A 161 6.65 -1.36 -24.05
C PRO A 161 5.61 -1.36 -22.93
N ALA A 162 4.74 -0.35 -22.93
CA ALA A 162 3.65 -0.27 -21.94
C ALA A 162 2.56 -1.28 -22.26
N GLY A 163 2.07 -1.94 -21.20
CA GLY A 163 0.84 -2.73 -21.23
C GLY A 163 -0.41 -1.85 -21.39
N PRO A 164 -1.58 -2.46 -21.65
CA PRO A 164 -2.83 -1.72 -21.82
C PRO A 164 -3.39 -1.18 -20.49
N HIS A 165 -2.90 -1.68 -19.36
CA HIS A 165 -3.45 -1.39 -18.03
C HIS A 165 -2.42 -0.68 -17.14
N GLY A 166 -2.91 0.02 -16.11
CA GLY A 166 -2.08 0.57 -15.04
C GLY A 166 -1.41 -0.52 -14.22
N ILE A 167 -2.10 -1.65 -14.03
CA ILE A 167 -1.57 -2.88 -13.43
C ILE A 167 -2.25 -4.08 -14.10
N SER A 168 -1.49 -5.12 -14.42
CA SER A 168 -2.03 -6.35 -14.97
C SER A 168 -2.45 -7.33 -13.85
N GLN A 169 -3.22 -8.37 -14.20
CA GLN A 169 -3.62 -9.42 -13.26
C GLN A 169 -2.39 -10.05 -12.59
N HIS A 170 -2.38 -10.06 -11.27
CA HIS A 170 -1.33 -10.60 -10.41
C HIS A 170 -1.94 -11.20 -9.14
N SER A 171 -1.09 -11.76 -8.28
CA SER A 171 -1.41 -12.16 -6.91
C SER A 171 -0.50 -11.41 -5.96
N ASP A 172 -1.07 -10.91 -4.87
CA ASP A 172 -0.30 -10.27 -3.80
C ASP A 172 0.49 -11.33 -3.02
N ALA A 173 1.70 -10.96 -2.59
CA ALA A 173 2.57 -11.85 -1.82
C ALA A 173 2.36 -11.74 -0.29
N GLY A 174 1.55 -10.79 0.17
CA GLY A 174 1.32 -10.50 1.58
C GLY A 174 0.17 -11.31 2.19
N ALA A 175 0.08 -11.31 3.53
CA ALA A 175 -1.03 -11.91 4.24
C ALA A 175 -2.33 -11.11 4.10
N ILE A 176 -2.23 -9.78 4.09
CA ILE A 176 -3.36 -8.86 3.91
C ILE A 176 -2.89 -7.57 3.27
N THR A 177 -3.71 -7.02 2.40
CA THR A 177 -3.53 -5.68 1.81
C THR A 177 -4.64 -4.76 2.31
N VAL A 178 -4.28 -3.63 2.93
CA VAL A 178 -5.20 -2.55 3.28
C VAL A 178 -5.16 -1.53 2.17
N LEU A 179 -6.25 -1.42 1.41
CA LEU A 179 -6.35 -0.55 0.24
C LEU A 179 -7.17 0.71 0.56
N LEU A 180 -6.61 1.87 0.25
CA LEU A 180 -7.33 3.14 0.16
C LEU A 180 -7.36 3.57 -1.31
N GLN A 181 -8.52 3.94 -1.80
CA GLN A 181 -8.74 4.46 -3.15
C GLN A 181 -9.40 5.83 -3.09
N ASP A 182 -8.97 6.79 -3.90
CA ASP A 182 -9.58 8.11 -4.09
C ASP A 182 -10.50 8.17 -5.32
#